data_a7d73cfa49e5bd7f2dddf5c373d7597d
#
_entry.id   a7d73cfa49e5bd7f2dddf5c373d7597d
#
_cell.length_a   1.000
_cell.length_b   1.000
_cell.length_c   1.000
_cell.angle_alpha   90.00
_cell.angle_beta   90.00
_cell.angle_gamma   90.00
#
_symmetry.space_group_name_H-M   'P 1'
#
loop_
_entity.id
_entity.type
_entity.pdbx_description
1 polymer ?
#
loop_
_entity_poly.entity_id
_entity_poly.type
_entity_poly.pdbx_seq_one_letter_code
_entity_poly.pdbx_strand_id
1 'polypeptide(L)'
;MANHYSALKRARQTEKKTTANRANKSRLRGALRSLRQALSKGDKEAVQTAYRTTVSVVDKGVQKGVLHKNTASRYKARLNARVKAVAAK
;
A
#
# COMPACT_ATOMS: atom_id res chain seq x y z
N MET A 1 32.51 8.97 -22.87
CA MET A 1 31.50 8.22 -23.65
C MET A 1 30.80 7.10 -22.85
N ALA A 2 31.57 6.22 -22.22
CA ALA A 2 30.95 5.16 -21.39
C ALA A 2 30.06 5.73 -20.28
N ASN A 3 30.47 6.83 -19.64
CA ASN A 3 29.70 7.47 -18.57
C ASN A 3 28.37 8.04 -19.06
N HIS A 4 28.34 8.56 -20.28
CA HIS A 4 27.13 9.12 -20.86
C HIS A 4 26.10 8.03 -21.14
N TYR A 5 26.53 6.89 -21.65
CA TYR A 5 25.65 5.74 -21.90
C TYR A 5 25.10 5.17 -20.61
N SER A 6 25.92 5.06 -19.56
CA SER A 6 25.50 4.59 -18.25
C SER A 6 24.47 5.53 -17.62
N ALA A 7 24.64 6.85 -17.78
CA ALA A 7 23.69 7.84 -17.27
C ALA A 7 22.33 7.70 -17.93
N LEU A 8 22.27 7.49 -19.25
CA LEU A 8 21.02 7.26 -19.97
C LEU A 8 20.32 5.98 -19.51
N LYS A 9 21.09 4.92 -19.29
CA LYS A 9 20.54 3.65 -18.79
C LYS A 9 19.94 3.82 -17.39
N ARG A 10 20.65 4.52 -16.50
CA ARG A 10 20.17 4.81 -15.15
C ARG A 10 18.89 5.65 -15.17
N ALA A 11 18.83 6.65 -16.04
CA ALA A 11 17.65 7.50 -16.20
C ALA A 11 16.43 6.68 -16.61
N ARG A 12 16.58 5.76 -17.56
CA ARG A 12 15.50 4.85 -17.98
C ARG A 12 15.04 3.94 -16.85
N GLN A 13 15.98 3.38 -16.09
CA GLN A 13 15.65 2.53 -14.92
C GLN A 13 14.90 3.32 -13.85
N THR A 14 15.35 4.56 -13.60
CA THR A 14 14.69 5.44 -12.63
C THR A 14 13.27 5.77 -13.07
N GLU A 15 13.04 6.07 -14.34
CA GLU A 15 11.71 6.31 -14.87
C GLU A 15 10.77 5.11 -14.68
N LYS A 16 11.25 3.91 -15.01
CA LYS A 16 10.48 2.69 -14.83
C LYS A 16 10.12 2.45 -13.36
N LYS A 17 11.09 2.62 -12.46
CA LYS A 17 10.88 2.48 -11.02
C LYS A 17 9.89 3.53 -10.51
N THR A 18 10.02 4.77 -10.94
CA THR A 18 9.13 5.86 -10.54
C THR A 18 7.69 5.57 -10.97
N THR A 19 7.49 5.12 -12.20
CA THR A 19 6.17 4.76 -12.71
C THR A 19 5.57 3.61 -11.92
N ALA A 20 6.34 2.54 -11.67
CA ALA A 20 5.90 1.40 -10.88
C ALA A 20 5.56 1.82 -9.43
N ASN A 21 6.38 2.67 -8.83
CA ASN A 21 6.15 3.16 -7.47
C ASN A 21 4.89 4.01 -7.38
N ARG A 22 4.64 4.87 -8.37
CA ARG A 22 3.40 5.67 -8.42
C ARG A 22 2.16 4.78 -8.51
N ALA A 23 2.21 3.76 -9.37
CA ALA A 23 1.11 2.81 -9.51
C ALA A 23 0.86 2.06 -8.20
N ASN A 24 1.92 1.62 -7.53
CA ASN A 24 1.82 0.92 -6.24
C ASN A 24 1.29 1.83 -5.13
N LYS A 25 1.72 3.10 -5.09
CA LYS A 25 1.18 4.08 -4.15
C LYS A 25 -0.30 4.35 -4.38
N SER A 26 -0.72 4.42 -5.65
CA SER A 26 -2.14 4.60 -6.00
C SER A 26 -2.97 3.42 -5.55
N ARG A 27 -2.49 2.19 -5.73
CA ARG A 27 -3.17 0.98 -5.25
C ARG A 27 -3.30 1.00 -3.73
N LEU A 28 -2.24 1.38 -3.03
CA LEU A 28 -2.26 1.48 -1.57
C LEU A 28 -3.29 2.50 -1.10
N ARG A 29 -3.30 3.70 -1.69
CA ARG A 29 -4.27 4.74 -1.35
C ARG A 29 -5.70 4.29 -1.63
N GLY A 30 -5.92 3.61 -2.76
CA GLY A 30 -7.22 3.06 -3.11
C GLY A 30 -7.69 2.02 -2.12
N ALA A 31 -6.81 1.10 -1.71
CA ALA A 31 -7.12 0.08 -0.71
C ALA A 31 -7.46 0.70 0.64
N LEU A 32 -6.67 1.70 1.09
CA LEU A 32 -6.93 2.41 2.34
C LEU A 32 -8.26 3.16 2.30
N ARG A 33 -8.57 3.80 1.18
CA ARG A 33 -9.85 4.51 0.99
C ARG A 33 -11.02 3.54 1.07
N SER A 34 -10.94 2.40 0.39
CA SER A 34 -11.98 1.38 0.41
C SER A 34 -12.21 0.86 1.83
N LEU A 35 -11.15 0.60 2.59
CA LEU A 35 -11.24 0.16 3.97
C LEU A 35 -11.90 1.23 4.85
N ARG A 36 -11.51 2.49 4.70
CA ARG A 36 -12.12 3.59 5.46
C ARG A 36 -13.61 3.73 5.16
N GLN A 37 -14.01 3.58 3.91
CA GLN A 37 -15.42 3.59 3.52
C GLN A 37 -16.18 2.44 4.16
N ALA A 38 -15.61 1.22 4.15
CA ALA A 38 -16.22 0.06 4.80
C ALA A 38 -16.34 0.27 6.31
N LEU A 39 -15.32 0.82 6.95
CA LEU A 39 -15.36 1.14 8.39
C LEU A 39 -16.46 2.17 8.70
N SER A 40 -16.63 3.15 7.84
CA SER A 40 -17.65 4.19 7.96
C SER A 40 -19.06 3.60 7.90
N LYS A 41 -19.26 2.60 7.02
CA LYS A 41 -20.55 1.92 6.88
C LYS A 41 -20.83 0.93 8.02
N GLY A 42 -19.79 0.45 8.70
CA GLY A 42 -19.94 -0.49 9.82
C GLY A 42 -20.32 -1.90 9.43
N ASP A 43 -20.23 -2.29 8.15
CA ASP A 43 -20.50 -3.64 7.69
C ASP A 43 -19.30 -4.54 7.99
N LYS A 44 -19.47 -5.49 8.91
CA LYS A 44 -18.39 -6.38 9.37
C LYS A 44 -17.77 -7.20 8.24
N GLU A 45 -18.59 -7.74 7.34
CA GLU A 45 -18.09 -8.56 6.23
C GLU A 45 -17.30 -7.71 5.24
N ALA A 46 -17.81 -6.56 4.86
CA ALA A 46 -17.13 -5.63 3.97
C ALA A 46 -15.82 -5.14 4.58
N VAL A 47 -15.80 -4.85 5.88
CA VAL A 47 -14.60 -4.44 6.62
C VAL A 47 -13.54 -5.54 6.60
N GLN A 48 -13.91 -6.78 6.87
CA GLN A 48 -12.97 -7.90 6.86
C GLN A 48 -12.37 -8.13 5.48
N THR A 49 -13.19 -8.12 4.43
CA THR A 49 -12.74 -8.28 3.05
C THR A 49 -11.80 -7.14 2.65
N ALA A 50 -12.18 -5.90 2.93
CA ALA A 50 -11.36 -4.72 2.63
C ALA A 50 -10.05 -4.75 3.42
N TYR A 51 -10.07 -5.18 4.68
CA TYR A 51 -8.87 -5.31 5.51
C TYR A 51 -7.88 -6.32 4.94
N ARG A 52 -8.35 -7.50 4.54
CA ARG A 52 -7.50 -8.54 3.93
C ARG A 52 -6.83 -8.00 2.65
N THR A 53 -7.61 -7.34 1.80
CA THR A 53 -7.09 -6.72 0.57
C THR A 53 -6.04 -5.66 0.91
N THR A 54 -6.31 -4.80 1.89
CA THR A 54 -5.40 -3.74 2.31
C THR A 54 -4.09 -4.31 2.85
N VAL A 55 -4.15 -5.34 3.71
CA VAL A 55 -2.95 -6.00 4.24
C VAL A 55 -2.12 -6.58 3.11
N SER A 56 -2.74 -7.23 2.13
CA SER A 56 -2.04 -7.78 0.96
C SER A 56 -1.33 -6.67 0.18
N VAL A 57 -1.99 -5.54 -0.07
CA VAL A 57 -1.41 -4.39 -0.78
C VAL A 57 -0.24 -3.79 0.01
N VAL A 58 -0.38 -3.65 1.33
CA VAL A 58 0.68 -3.13 2.20
C VAL A 58 1.90 -4.05 2.16
N ASP A 59 1.71 -5.37 2.27
CA ASP A 59 2.81 -6.33 2.22
C ASP A 59 3.53 -6.30 0.88
N LYS A 60 2.79 -6.23 -0.22
CA LYS A 60 3.37 -6.08 -1.55
C LYS A 60 4.15 -4.78 -1.68
N GLY A 61 3.66 -3.69 -1.08
CA GLY A 61 4.35 -2.41 -1.05
C GLY A 61 5.70 -2.49 -0.35
N VAL A 62 5.79 -3.25 0.74
CA VAL A 62 7.07 -3.48 1.44
C VAL A 62 8.03 -4.26 0.55
N GLN A 63 7.57 -5.34 -0.09
CA GLN A 63 8.39 -6.15 -0.98
C GLN A 63 8.94 -5.35 -2.17
N LYS A 64 8.13 -4.43 -2.70
CA LYS A 64 8.52 -3.60 -3.84
C LYS A 64 9.31 -2.35 -3.44
N GLY A 65 9.51 -2.12 -2.15
CA GLY A 65 10.27 -0.98 -1.64
C GLY A 65 9.50 0.33 -1.65
N VAL A 66 8.18 0.31 -1.85
CA VAL A 66 7.31 1.50 -1.81
C VAL A 66 7.10 1.96 -0.38
N LEU A 67 6.99 1.01 0.56
CA LEU A 67 6.80 1.27 1.98
C LEU A 67 7.95 0.70 2.78
N HIS A 68 8.36 1.44 3.81
CA HIS A 68 9.29 0.93 4.80
C HIS A 68 8.57 -0.07 5.73
N LYS A 69 9.29 -1.10 6.17
CA LYS A 69 8.77 -2.13 7.06
C LYS A 69 8.08 -1.56 8.29
N ASN A 70 8.69 -0.56 8.92
CA ASN A 70 8.14 0.07 10.14
C ASN A 70 6.83 0.81 9.85
N THR A 71 6.75 1.51 8.72
CA THR A 71 5.53 2.20 8.28
C THR A 71 4.42 1.20 8.04
N ALA A 72 4.72 0.07 7.38
CA ALA A 72 3.77 -0.99 7.12
C ALA A 72 3.23 -1.58 8.43
N SER A 73 4.08 -1.82 9.41
CA SER A 73 3.68 -2.33 10.72
C SER A 73 2.74 -1.37 11.44
N ARG A 74 3.00 -0.06 11.38
CA ARG A 74 2.12 0.96 11.95
C ARG A 74 0.74 0.95 11.30
N TYR A 75 0.68 0.90 9.97
CA TYR A 75 -0.58 0.84 9.24
C TYR A 75 -1.39 -0.39 9.63
N LYS A 76 -0.75 -1.55 9.64
CA LYS A 76 -1.43 -2.80 10.03
C LYS A 76 -1.99 -2.72 11.45
N ALA A 77 -1.20 -2.23 12.39
CA ALA A 77 -1.62 -2.12 13.78
C ALA A 77 -2.82 -1.18 13.95
N ARG A 78 -2.77 0.00 13.34
CA ARG A 78 -3.88 0.98 13.40
C ARG A 78 -5.15 0.44 12.73
N LEU A 79 -5.01 -0.15 11.55
CA LEU A 79 -6.14 -0.69 10.81
C LEU A 79 -6.75 -1.88 11.55
N ASN A 80 -5.93 -2.74 12.13
CA ASN A 80 -6.40 -3.88 12.92
C ASN A 80 -7.21 -3.42 14.14
N ALA A 81 -6.76 -2.39 14.82
CA ALA A 81 -7.49 -1.83 15.95
C ALA A 81 -8.89 -1.34 15.55
N ARG A 82 -8.98 -0.65 14.41
CA ARG A 82 -10.27 -0.15 13.89
C ARG A 82 -11.19 -1.30 13.46
N VAL A 83 -10.63 -2.32 12.82
CA VAL A 83 -11.39 -3.50 12.39
C VAL A 83 -11.94 -4.25 13.60
N LYS A 84 -11.13 -4.42 14.64
CA LYS A 84 -11.58 -5.05 15.90
C LYS A 84 -12.69 -4.24 16.57
N ALA A 85 -12.60 -2.92 16.55
CA ALA A 85 -13.63 -2.05 17.12
C ALA A 85 -14.97 -2.25 16.42
N VAL A 86 -14.99 -2.38 15.11
CA VAL A 86 -16.21 -2.65 14.33
C VAL A 86 -16.73 -4.06 14.62
N ALA A 87 -15.84 -5.05 14.68
CA ALA A 87 -16.22 -6.44 14.97
C ALA A 87 -16.80 -6.61 16.38
N ALA A 88 -16.35 -5.80 17.34
CA ALA A 88 -16.82 -5.85 18.72
C ALA A 88 -18.21 -5.21 18.91
N LYS A 89 -18.65 -4.41 17.97
CA LYS A 89 -19.99 -3.84 17.98
C LYS A 89 -20.99 -4.85 17.43
#